data_78a270cc6528a823138b4c04745c08f5
#
_entry.id   78a270cc6528a823138b4c04745c08f5
#
_cell.length_a   1.000
_cell.length_b   1.000
_cell.length_c   1.000
_cell.angle_alpha   90.00
_cell.angle_beta   90.00
_cell.angle_gamma   90.00
#
_symmetry.space_group_name_H-M   'P 1'
#
loop_
_entity.id
_entity.type
_entity.pdbx_description
1 polymer ?
#
loop_
_entity_poly.entity_id
_entity_poly.type
_entity_poly.pdbx_seq_one_letter_code
_entity_poly.pdbx_strand_id
1 'polypeptide(L)'
;MKKAIVIIFAAMFCLLAAFYCLDSGRKATLALLQEKGKTAMKDYMLSSQSVTSIANDRRELVWIGTSAGVNVYDGKDYVQFGYDIKDTAALPDDYINVLHLDRKGRMWVGTQNGLARYVGGYRFHRIPLPSENDNIVAIEDSPEKHDSLAILVSDGNKTFHISGDEKITPSARQIEPNNLKAPLPKDHSILRKPVEVVSATFKDLGGNLWVGYRNAGIQVVSQNRIAYKKANDNLLAEKTKGIAILSMTTVGKHILASTALHV
;
A
#
# COMPACT_ATOMS: atom_id res chain seq x y z
N MET A 1 -10.83 44.58 -19.39
CA MET A 1 -10.28 44.29 -18.06
C MET A 1 -11.31 43.77 -17.06
N LYS A 2 -12.48 44.43 -16.83
CA LYS A 2 -13.48 43.96 -15.84
C LYS A 2 -14.00 42.53 -16.06
N LYS A 3 -14.24 42.10 -17.31
CA LYS A 3 -14.72 40.73 -17.61
C LYS A 3 -13.66 39.64 -17.32
N ALA A 4 -12.37 39.91 -17.55
CA ALA A 4 -11.29 38.97 -17.27
C ALA A 4 -11.09 38.77 -15.77
N ILE A 5 -11.25 39.82 -14.97
CA ILE A 5 -11.15 39.77 -13.52
C ILE A 5 -12.29 38.90 -12.93
N VAL A 6 -13.52 39.06 -13.45
CA VAL A 6 -14.68 38.24 -13.00
C VAL A 6 -14.46 36.76 -13.30
N ILE A 7 -13.92 36.43 -14.48
CA ILE A 7 -13.62 35.02 -14.86
C ILE A 7 -12.57 34.42 -13.95
N ILE A 8 -11.51 35.18 -13.59
CA ILE A 8 -10.45 34.72 -12.70
C ILE A 8 -11.00 34.46 -11.29
N PHE A 9 -11.84 35.37 -10.78
CA PHE A 9 -12.49 35.18 -9.45
C PHE A 9 -13.46 33.99 -9.45
N ALA A 10 -14.23 33.79 -10.52
CA ALA A 10 -15.12 32.64 -10.66
C ALA A 10 -14.33 31.32 -10.71
N ALA A 11 -13.23 31.26 -11.48
CA ALA A 11 -12.38 30.09 -11.55
C ALA A 11 -11.70 29.77 -10.21
N MET A 12 -11.21 30.79 -9.50
CA MET A 12 -10.62 30.64 -8.17
C MET A 12 -11.65 30.16 -7.15
N PHE A 13 -12.89 30.68 -7.21
CA PHE A 13 -13.97 30.25 -6.34
C PHE A 13 -14.37 28.77 -6.61
N CYS A 14 -14.43 28.35 -7.89
CA CYS A 14 -14.65 26.96 -8.26
C CYS A 14 -13.55 26.03 -7.76
N LEU A 15 -12.28 26.44 -7.84
CA LEU A 15 -11.14 25.67 -7.31
C LEU A 15 -11.20 25.54 -5.79
N LEU A 16 -11.53 26.62 -5.07
CA LEU A 16 -11.71 26.60 -3.62
C LEU A 16 -12.91 25.73 -3.21
N ALA A 17 -14.02 25.81 -3.94
CA ALA A 17 -15.19 24.97 -3.70
C ALA A 17 -14.88 23.49 -3.95
N ALA A 18 -14.15 23.17 -5.04
CA ALA A 18 -13.71 21.80 -5.33
C ALA A 18 -12.78 21.26 -4.24
N PHE A 19 -11.81 22.06 -3.78
CA PHE A 19 -10.92 21.69 -2.68
C PHE A 19 -11.70 21.46 -1.37
N TYR A 20 -12.66 22.33 -1.05
CA TYR A 20 -13.52 22.19 0.13
C TYR A 20 -14.41 20.94 0.03
N CYS A 21 -14.97 20.62 -1.15
CA CYS A 21 -15.75 19.40 -1.37
C CYS A 21 -14.90 18.14 -1.20
N LEU A 22 -13.65 18.13 -1.68
CA LEU A 22 -12.72 17.00 -1.51
C LEU A 22 -12.36 16.78 -0.04
N ASP A 23 -12.06 17.86 0.70
CA ASP A 23 -11.73 17.78 2.14
C ASP A 23 -12.96 17.36 2.96
N SER A 24 -14.15 17.91 2.64
CA SER A 24 -15.41 17.52 3.29
C SER A 24 -15.78 16.07 3.01
N GLY A 25 -15.56 15.58 1.78
CA GLY A 25 -15.81 14.19 1.41
C GLY A 25 -14.91 13.22 2.18
N ARG A 26 -13.64 13.58 2.38
CA ARG A 26 -12.68 12.81 3.19
C ARG A 26 -13.11 12.72 4.66
N LYS A 27 -13.46 13.88 5.26
CA LYS A 27 -13.94 13.97 6.65
C LYS A 27 -15.26 13.23 6.86
N ALA A 28 -16.21 13.37 5.91
CA ALA A 28 -17.48 12.68 5.97
C ALA A 28 -17.33 11.15 5.89
N THR A 29 -16.38 10.65 5.09
CA THR A 29 -16.10 9.21 5.01
C THR A 29 -15.57 8.68 6.33
N LEU A 30 -14.60 9.37 6.95
CA LEU A 30 -14.06 8.95 8.23
C LEU A 30 -15.10 9.06 9.35
N ALA A 31 -15.92 10.13 9.37
CA ALA A 31 -17.02 10.30 10.31
C ALA A 31 -18.08 9.19 10.15
N LEU A 32 -18.46 8.83 8.92
CA LEU A 32 -19.36 7.70 8.65
C LEU A 32 -18.75 6.35 9.09
N LEU A 33 -17.44 6.21 8.97
CA LEU A 33 -16.71 5.07 9.50
C LEU A 33 -16.78 5.03 11.04
N GLN A 34 -16.72 6.17 11.72
CA GLN A 34 -16.79 6.28 13.17
C GLN A 34 -18.21 6.07 13.74
N GLU A 35 -19.25 6.52 13.02
CA GLU A 35 -20.65 6.49 13.52
C GLU A 35 -21.29 5.11 13.56
N LYS A 36 -20.80 4.14 12.80
CA LYS A 36 -21.40 2.79 12.72
C LYS A 36 -20.92 1.79 13.78
N GLY A 37 -20.40 2.29 14.91
CA GLY A 37 -20.45 1.54 16.16
C GLY A 37 -19.43 0.43 16.36
N LYS A 38 -18.39 0.31 15.54
CA LYS A 38 -17.19 -0.44 15.94
C LYS A 38 -16.24 0.56 16.56
N THR A 39 -15.88 0.32 17.80
CA THR A 39 -15.07 1.15 18.67
C THR A 39 -13.82 1.63 17.92
N ALA A 40 -13.89 2.80 17.28
CA ALA A 40 -12.70 3.51 16.91
C ALA A 40 -12.05 3.91 18.25
N MET A 41 -11.16 3.07 18.74
CA MET A 41 -10.29 3.48 19.83
C MET A 41 -9.56 4.70 19.33
N LYS A 42 -9.75 5.80 20.01
CA LYS A 42 -9.06 7.06 19.82
C LYS A 42 -7.63 6.91 20.36
N ASP A 43 -6.97 5.85 19.94
CA ASP A 43 -5.58 5.60 20.22
C ASP A 43 -4.78 6.18 19.06
N TYR A 44 -3.95 7.15 19.38
CA TYR A 44 -2.96 7.73 18.48
C TYR A 44 -1.89 6.71 18.04
N MET A 45 -2.17 5.42 18.17
CA MET A 45 -1.22 4.34 17.90
C MET A 45 -1.79 3.39 16.86
N LEU A 46 -0.91 2.82 16.05
CA LEU A 46 -1.24 1.73 15.15
C LEU A 46 -1.66 0.48 15.95
N SER A 47 -2.49 -0.38 15.36
CA SER A 47 -2.88 -1.67 15.93
C SER A 47 -1.68 -2.57 16.25
N SER A 48 -0.57 -2.41 15.52
CA SER A 48 0.73 -3.01 15.80
C SER A 48 1.85 -2.13 15.25
N GLN A 49 3.01 -2.18 15.90
CA GLN A 49 4.23 -1.53 15.42
C GLN A 49 4.87 -2.28 14.24
N SER A 50 4.49 -3.54 14.02
CA SER A 50 4.95 -4.35 12.88
C SER A 50 4.12 -4.01 11.64
N VAL A 51 4.53 -2.98 10.90
CA VAL A 51 3.91 -2.57 9.64
C VAL A 51 4.43 -3.43 8.50
N THR A 52 3.55 -4.12 7.82
CA THR A 52 3.87 -5.08 6.74
C THR A 52 3.63 -4.51 5.35
N SER A 53 2.62 -3.65 5.20
CA SER A 53 2.26 -3.06 3.91
C SER A 53 1.68 -1.66 4.07
N ILE A 54 1.89 -0.80 3.06
CA ILE A 54 1.31 0.55 3.01
C ILE A 54 0.78 0.81 1.61
N ALA A 55 -0.42 1.38 1.52
CA ALA A 55 -1.04 1.82 0.28
C ALA A 55 -1.83 3.12 0.49
N ASN A 56 -2.00 3.90 -0.57
CA ASN A 56 -2.88 5.07 -0.56
C ASN A 56 -4.14 4.78 -1.36
N ASP A 57 -5.27 5.29 -0.91
CA ASP A 57 -6.46 5.31 -1.75
C ASP A 57 -6.55 6.61 -2.57
N ARG A 58 -7.55 6.69 -3.45
CA ARG A 58 -7.77 7.87 -4.31
C ARG A 58 -8.19 9.13 -3.53
N ARG A 59 -8.53 9.00 -2.26
CA ARG A 59 -8.93 10.10 -1.35
C ARG A 59 -7.78 10.52 -0.46
N GLU A 60 -6.55 10.07 -0.78
CA GLU A 60 -5.33 10.34 -0.03
C GLU A 60 -5.33 9.76 1.40
N LEU A 61 -6.25 8.83 1.70
CA LEU A 61 -6.18 8.07 2.95
C LEU A 61 -5.01 7.08 2.87
N VAL A 62 -4.24 7.00 3.94
CA VAL A 62 -3.12 6.07 4.05
C VAL A 62 -3.61 4.79 4.72
N TRP A 63 -3.58 3.69 4.00
CA TRP A 63 -3.89 2.35 4.47
C TRP A 63 -2.61 1.69 4.95
N ILE A 64 -2.58 1.24 6.20
CA ILE A 64 -1.42 0.68 6.87
C ILE A 64 -1.78 -0.71 7.36
N GLY A 65 -1.25 -1.72 6.68
CA GLY A 65 -1.35 -3.11 7.08
C GLY A 65 -0.31 -3.43 8.14
N THR A 66 -0.72 -4.13 9.17
CA THR A 66 0.14 -4.53 10.28
C THR A 66 -0.02 -6.02 10.59
N SER A 67 0.73 -6.53 11.56
CA SER A 67 0.54 -7.87 12.10
C SER A 67 -0.72 -8.02 12.97
N ALA A 68 -1.48 -6.94 13.19
CA ALA A 68 -2.69 -6.92 14.02
C ALA A 68 -3.82 -6.09 13.39
N GLY A 69 -3.98 -6.17 12.08
CA GLY A 69 -5.06 -5.53 11.34
C GLY A 69 -4.61 -4.40 10.41
N VAL A 70 -5.61 -3.77 9.81
CA VAL A 70 -5.45 -2.61 8.92
C VAL A 70 -5.80 -1.34 9.68
N ASN A 71 -4.96 -0.33 9.52
CA ASN A 71 -5.20 1.02 10.03
C ASN A 71 -5.38 1.96 8.84
N VAL A 72 -6.40 2.80 8.88
CA VAL A 72 -6.63 3.84 7.87
C VAL A 72 -6.43 5.19 8.51
N TYR A 73 -5.51 5.98 7.98
CA TYR A 73 -5.08 7.27 8.50
C TYR A 73 -5.48 8.40 7.55
N ASP A 74 -6.09 9.45 8.05
CA ASP A 74 -6.57 10.59 7.26
C ASP A 74 -5.66 11.84 7.35
N GLY A 75 -4.52 11.71 8.03
CA GLY A 75 -3.61 12.82 8.36
C GLY A 75 -3.74 13.29 9.81
N LYS A 76 -4.75 12.82 10.56
CA LYS A 76 -5.01 13.19 11.94
C LYS A 76 -5.41 12.02 12.83
N ASP A 77 -6.40 11.24 12.40
CA ASP A 77 -6.99 10.15 13.18
C ASP A 77 -6.80 8.80 12.46
N TYR A 78 -6.87 7.70 13.23
CA TYR A 78 -6.81 6.35 12.73
C TYR A 78 -8.16 5.65 12.88
N VAL A 79 -8.51 4.84 11.88
CA VAL A 79 -9.58 3.83 11.96
C VAL A 79 -8.94 2.46 11.83
N GLN A 80 -9.23 1.56 12.76
CA GLN A 80 -8.65 0.23 12.80
C GLN A 80 -9.67 -0.82 12.35
N PHE A 81 -9.20 -1.80 11.57
CA PHE A 81 -9.95 -2.95 11.12
C PHE A 81 -9.21 -4.22 11.51
N GLY A 82 -9.92 -5.17 12.09
CA GLY A 82 -9.39 -6.46 12.49
C GLY A 82 -10.28 -7.62 12.06
N TYR A 83 -9.84 -8.81 12.39
CA TYR A 83 -10.62 -10.04 12.29
C TYR A 83 -11.72 -10.06 13.35
N ASP A 84 -12.88 -10.57 12.98
CA ASP A 84 -13.96 -10.90 13.90
C ASP A 84 -14.61 -12.22 13.45
N ILE A 85 -14.56 -13.22 14.33
CA ILE A 85 -15.15 -14.54 14.03
C ILE A 85 -16.67 -14.50 13.87
N LYS A 86 -17.33 -13.50 14.46
CA LYS A 86 -18.79 -13.33 14.42
C LYS A 86 -19.25 -12.47 13.25
N ASP A 87 -18.32 -11.76 12.59
CA ASP A 87 -18.64 -10.85 11.49
C ASP A 87 -17.96 -11.31 10.19
N THR A 88 -18.73 -11.94 9.31
CA THR A 88 -18.24 -12.36 7.99
C THR A 88 -17.85 -11.21 7.08
N ALA A 89 -18.23 -9.99 7.43
CA ALA A 89 -17.83 -8.77 6.73
C ALA A 89 -16.59 -8.09 7.34
N ALA A 90 -15.99 -8.66 8.38
CA ALA A 90 -14.68 -8.28 8.88
C ALA A 90 -13.54 -8.87 8.02
N LEU A 91 -12.29 -8.48 8.31
CA LEU A 91 -11.11 -9.08 7.68
C LEU A 91 -11.08 -10.60 7.90
N PRO A 92 -10.50 -11.38 6.97
CA PRO A 92 -10.36 -12.83 7.15
C PRO A 92 -9.31 -13.19 8.20
N ASP A 93 -8.32 -12.32 8.44
CA ASP A 93 -7.25 -12.49 9.43
C ASP A 93 -6.69 -11.12 9.83
N ASP A 94 -6.07 -11.03 11.02
CA ASP A 94 -5.41 -9.82 11.50
C ASP A 94 -4.03 -9.60 10.87
N TYR A 95 -3.33 -10.65 10.47
CA TYR A 95 -2.01 -10.50 9.88
C TYR A 95 -2.10 -10.09 8.41
N ILE A 96 -1.81 -8.83 8.16
CA ILE A 96 -1.87 -8.25 6.81
C ILE A 96 -0.54 -8.46 6.10
N ASN A 97 -0.55 -9.14 4.96
CA ASN A 97 0.64 -9.31 4.12
C ASN A 97 0.75 -8.23 3.06
N VAL A 98 -0.37 -7.87 2.43
CA VAL A 98 -0.37 -6.96 1.28
C VAL A 98 -1.63 -6.12 1.21
N LEU A 99 -1.44 -4.84 0.89
CA LEU A 99 -2.49 -3.89 0.51
C LEU A 99 -2.27 -3.48 -0.94
N HIS A 100 -3.33 -3.51 -1.75
CA HIS A 100 -3.26 -3.11 -3.15
C HIS A 100 -4.49 -2.28 -3.54
N LEU A 101 -4.25 -1.08 -4.09
CA LEU A 101 -5.29 -0.27 -4.72
C LEU A 101 -5.30 -0.56 -6.22
N ASP A 102 -6.35 -1.18 -6.73
CA ASP A 102 -6.48 -1.47 -8.14
C ASP A 102 -6.81 -0.24 -9.00
N ARG A 103 -6.73 -0.38 -10.31
CA ARG A 103 -7.03 0.70 -11.27
C ARG A 103 -8.44 1.25 -11.16
N LYS A 104 -9.40 0.47 -10.65
CA LYS A 104 -10.77 0.89 -10.37
C LYS A 104 -10.89 1.69 -9.07
N GLY A 105 -9.86 1.66 -8.22
CA GLY A 105 -9.83 2.29 -6.91
C GLY A 105 -10.44 1.42 -5.82
N ARG A 106 -10.49 0.10 -6.02
CA ARG A 106 -10.87 -0.86 -5.00
C ARG A 106 -9.65 -1.22 -4.16
N MET A 107 -9.78 -1.17 -2.84
CA MET A 107 -8.71 -1.59 -1.93
C MET A 107 -8.83 -3.08 -1.66
N TRP A 108 -7.78 -3.81 -2.00
CA TRP A 108 -7.62 -5.25 -1.76
C TRP A 108 -6.69 -5.47 -0.58
N VAL A 109 -7.03 -6.47 0.22
CA VAL A 109 -6.29 -6.84 1.44
C VAL A 109 -5.98 -8.33 1.37
N GLY A 110 -4.71 -8.65 1.21
CA GLY A 110 -4.19 -10.00 1.35
C GLY A 110 -3.71 -10.22 2.77
N THR A 111 -4.21 -11.26 3.40
CA THR A 111 -3.89 -11.63 4.77
C THR A 111 -3.17 -12.96 4.83
N GLN A 112 -2.74 -13.38 6.01
CA GLN A 112 -2.18 -14.72 6.21
C GLN A 112 -3.22 -15.82 5.99
N ASN A 113 -4.52 -15.48 6.09
CA ASN A 113 -5.62 -16.46 6.01
C ASN A 113 -6.78 -15.96 5.13
N GLY A 114 -6.46 -15.51 3.92
CA GLY A 114 -7.44 -15.16 2.90
C GLY A 114 -7.29 -13.79 2.26
N LEU A 115 -8.10 -13.60 1.22
CA LEU A 115 -8.21 -12.38 0.44
C LEU A 115 -9.52 -11.67 0.76
N ALA A 116 -9.45 -10.35 0.91
CA ALA A 116 -10.63 -9.51 1.05
C ALA A 116 -10.55 -8.23 0.22
N ARG A 117 -11.70 -7.68 -0.12
CA ARG A 117 -11.85 -6.38 -0.77
C ARG A 117 -12.69 -5.46 0.10
N TYR A 118 -12.22 -4.26 0.35
CA TYR A 118 -12.98 -3.26 1.09
C TYR A 118 -14.19 -2.77 0.25
N VAL A 119 -15.37 -2.80 0.86
CA VAL A 119 -16.62 -2.40 0.20
C VAL A 119 -17.26 -1.15 0.82
N GLY A 120 -16.56 -0.50 1.76
CA GLY A 120 -17.05 0.68 2.45
C GLY A 120 -17.79 0.34 3.75
N GLY A 121 -18.01 1.36 4.60
CA GLY A 121 -18.83 1.24 5.81
C GLY A 121 -18.33 0.21 6.82
N TYR A 122 -17.02 0.07 7.05
CA TYR A 122 -16.37 -0.95 7.91
C TYR A 122 -16.47 -2.39 7.40
N ARG A 123 -16.82 -2.61 6.14
CA ARG A 123 -17.11 -3.94 5.61
C ARG A 123 -16.09 -4.35 4.57
N PHE A 124 -15.73 -5.63 4.63
CA PHE A 124 -14.93 -6.32 3.64
C PHE A 124 -15.75 -7.44 3.01
N HIS A 125 -15.53 -7.64 1.72
CA HIS A 125 -16.01 -8.81 1.00
C HIS A 125 -14.87 -9.81 0.91
N ARG A 126 -15.01 -10.97 1.55
CA ARG A 126 -14.01 -12.05 1.50
C ARG A 126 -14.14 -12.79 0.17
N ILE A 127 -13.01 -13.01 -0.49
CA ILE A 127 -12.94 -13.68 -1.79
C ILE A 127 -12.38 -15.09 -1.58
N PRO A 128 -13.17 -16.15 -1.70
CA PRO A 128 -12.67 -17.51 -1.56
C PRO A 128 -11.82 -17.88 -2.79
N LEU A 129 -10.54 -18.13 -2.60
CA LEU A 129 -9.67 -18.64 -3.66
C LEU A 129 -9.74 -20.15 -3.73
N PRO A 130 -9.66 -20.76 -4.93
CA PRO A 130 -9.59 -22.22 -5.11
C PRO A 130 -8.17 -22.71 -4.81
N SER A 131 -7.69 -22.49 -3.61
CA SER A 131 -6.35 -22.83 -3.13
C SER A 131 -6.43 -23.56 -1.80
N GLU A 132 -5.45 -24.42 -1.53
CA GLU A 132 -5.24 -25.06 -0.23
C GLU A 132 -4.44 -24.13 0.72
N ASN A 133 -3.82 -23.09 0.19
CA ASN A 133 -3.04 -22.12 0.93
C ASN A 133 -3.73 -20.76 0.87
N ASP A 134 -4.28 -20.32 1.98
CA ASP A 134 -4.98 -19.05 2.08
C ASP A 134 -4.05 -17.84 2.37
N ASN A 135 -2.75 -18.08 2.47
CA ASN A 135 -1.75 -17.04 2.73
C ASN A 135 -1.49 -16.19 1.48
N ILE A 136 -2.05 -15.01 1.40
CA ILE A 136 -1.92 -14.13 0.23
C ILE A 136 -0.65 -13.28 0.35
N VAL A 137 0.31 -13.50 -0.54
CA VAL A 137 1.62 -12.83 -0.50
C VAL A 137 1.81 -11.73 -1.53
N ALA A 138 1.02 -11.74 -2.59
CA ALA A 138 1.11 -10.71 -3.63
C ALA A 138 -0.24 -10.40 -4.28
N ILE A 139 -0.44 -9.14 -4.62
CA ILE A 139 -1.57 -8.64 -5.42
C ILE A 139 -1.04 -7.57 -6.37
N GLU A 140 -1.32 -7.67 -7.67
CA GLU A 140 -1.00 -6.64 -8.66
C GLU A 140 -2.12 -6.49 -9.70
N ASP A 141 -2.14 -5.36 -10.42
CA ASP A 141 -3.03 -5.20 -11.55
C ASP A 141 -2.66 -6.17 -12.68
N SER A 142 -3.65 -6.82 -13.28
CA SER A 142 -3.40 -7.66 -14.45
C SER A 142 -2.85 -6.85 -15.62
N PRO A 143 -1.80 -7.30 -16.31
CA PRO A 143 -1.29 -6.64 -17.50
C PRO A 143 -2.17 -6.85 -18.73
N GLU A 144 -3.21 -7.66 -18.63
CA GLU A 144 -4.09 -8.02 -19.76
C GLU A 144 -4.91 -6.80 -20.20
N LYS A 145 -4.79 -6.45 -21.49
CA LYS A 145 -5.45 -5.27 -22.05
C LYS A 145 -6.97 -5.43 -22.18
N HIS A 146 -7.44 -6.66 -22.36
CA HIS A 146 -8.87 -6.95 -22.54
C HIS A 146 -9.65 -6.91 -21.21
N ASP A 147 -8.97 -7.09 -20.08
CA ASP A 147 -9.55 -6.90 -18.75
C ASP A 147 -8.65 -6.01 -17.89
N SER A 148 -8.69 -4.72 -18.18
CA SER A 148 -7.90 -3.71 -17.49
C SER A 148 -8.29 -3.50 -16.01
N LEU A 149 -9.37 -4.15 -15.56
CA LEU A 149 -9.89 -4.09 -14.19
C LEU A 149 -9.58 -5.36 -13.39
N ALA A 150 -8.94 -6.33 -14.03
CA ALA A 150 -8.54 -7.56 -13.37
C ALA A 150 -7.28 -7.36 -12.52
N ILE A 151 -7.15 -8.22 -11.52
CA ILE A 151 -5.95 -8.33 -10.68
C ILE A 151 -5.37 -9.73 -10.76
N LEU A 152 -4.09 -9.84 -10.45
CA LEU A 152 -3.40 -11.10 -10.18
C LEU A 152 -3.17 -11.20 -8.67
N VAL A 153 -3.43 -12.38 -8.11
CA VAL A 153 -3.26 -12.67 -6.68
C VAL A 153 -2.44 -13.94 -6.53
N SER A 154 -1.42 -13.92 -5.67
CA SER A 154 -0.59 -15.10 -5.39
C SER A 154 -0.68 -15.51 -3.92
N ASP A 155 -0.77 -16.82 -3.69
CA ASP A 155 -0.64 -17.48 -2.39
C ASP A 155 0.81 -17.96 -2.10
N GLY A 156 1.77 -17.54 -2.93
CA GLY A 156 3.17 -17.96 -2.87
C GLY A 156 3.50 -19.20 -3.71
N ASN A 157 2.50 -20.05 -4.00
CA ASN A 157 2.66 -21.25 -4.81
C ASN A 157 1.95 -21.12 -6.16
N LYS A 158 0.75 -20.56 -6.15
CA LYS A 158 -0.12 -20.40 -7.32
C LYS A 158 -0.47 -18.93 -7.50
N THR A 159 -0.75 -18.55 -8.73
CA THR A 159 -1.28 -17.24 -9.05
C THR A 159 -2.67 -17.39 -9.67
N PHE A 160 -3.58 -16.53 -9.25
CA PHE A 160 -4.95 -16.48 -9.71
C PHE A 160 -5.20 -15.15 -10.40
N HIS A 161 -5.90 -15.20 -11.51
CA HIS A 161 -6.44 -14.03 -12.19
C HIS A 161 -7.88 -13.83 -11.70
N ILE A 162 -8.17 -12.64 -11.16
CA ILE A 162 -9.50 -12.23 -10.73
C ILE A 162 -9.95 -11.13 -11.68
N SER A 163 -10.94 -11.41 -12.50
CA SER A 163 -11.48 -10.48 -13.49
C SER A 163 -12.23 -9.30 -12.84
N GLY A 164 -12.57 -8.30 -13.63
CA GLY A 164 -13.29 -7.12 -13.14
C GLY A 164 -14.65 -7.43 -12.53
N ASP A 165 -15.29 -8.54 -12.92
CA ASP A 165 -16.53 -9.12 -12.38
C ASP A 165 -16.33 -10.20 -11.32
N GLU A 166 -15.08 -10.32 -10.80
CA GLU A 166 -14.68 -11.23 -9.71
C GLU A 166 -14.69 -12.73 -10.08
N LYS A 167 -14.65 -13.07 -11.36
CA LYS A 167 -14.43 -14.45 -11.78
C LYS A 167 -12.98 -14.83 -11.59
N ILE A 168 -12.75 -15.96 -10.87
CA ILE A 168 -11.41 -16.45 -10.52
C ILE A 168 -10.99 -17.55 -11.47
N THR A 169 -9.80 -17.42 -12.04
CA THR A 169 -9.17 -18.45 -12.90
C THR A 169 -7.70 -18.60 -12.55
N PRO A 170 -7.11 -19.81 -12.68
CA PRO A 170 -5.67 -19.98 -12.51
C PRO A 170 -4.90 -19.14 -13.53
N SER A 171 -3.77 -18.57 -13.14
CA SER A 171 -2.86 -17.85 -14.02
C SER A 171 -1.53 -18.58 -14.14
N ALA A 172 -1.02 -18.69 -15.38
CA ALA A 172 0.34 -19.19 -15.62
C ALA A 172 1.41 -18.15 -15.25
N ARG A 173 1.03 -16.87 -15.13
CA ARG A 173 1.94 -15.81 -14.75
C ARG A 173 2.17 -15.86 -13.25
N GLN A 174 3.43 -16.00 -12.85
CA GLN A 174 3.82 -15.85 -11.45
C GLN A 174 4.05 -14.36 -11.16
N ILE A 175 3.71 -13.95 -9.94
CA ILE A 175 3.94 -12.59 -9.43
C ILE A 175 4.78 -12.66 -8.17
N GLU A 176 5.69 -11.69 -8.05
CA GLU A 176 6.55 -11.57 -6.88
C GLU A 176 5.81 -10.93 -5.69
N PRO A 177 6.21 -11.22 -4.45
CA PRO A 177 5.66 -10.53 -3.29
C PRO A 177 5.65 -9.01 -3.45
N ASN A 178 4.59 -8.35 -2.98
CA ASN A 178 4.39 -6.91 -3.19
C ASN A 178 5.47 -5.99 -2.59
N ASN A 179 6.28 -6.50 -1.69
CA ASN A 179 7.44 -5.78 -1.18
C ASN A 179 8.55 -5.62 -2.23
N LEU A 180 8.57 -6.45 -3.30
CA LEU A 180 9.49 -6.34 -4.43
C LEU A 180 8.82 -5.63 -5.63
N LYS A 181 8.37 -4.39 -5.43
CA LYS A 181 7.60 -3.61 -6.42
C LYS A 181 8.40 -3.15 -7.65
N ALA A 182 9.71 -3.26 -7.61
CA ALA A 182 10.57 -2.90 -8.73
C ALA A 182 11.65 -3.98 -8.95
N PRO A 183 11.98 -4.33 -10.20
CA PRO A 183 13.00 -5.31 -10.49
C PRO A 183 14.37 -4.83 -10.02
N LEU A 184 15.15 -5.74 -9.47
CA LEU A 184 16.55 -5.47 -9.13
C LEU A 184 17.37 -5.21 -10.41
N PRO A 185 18.43 -4.38 -10.31
CA PRO A 185 19.36 -4.19 -11.42
C PRO A 185 19.99 -5.52 -11.84
N LYS A 186 20.21 -5.72 -13.14
CA LYS A 186 20.92 -6.91 -13.66
C LYS A 186 22.34 -7.02 -13.10
N ASP A 187 23.00 -5.89 -12.91
CA ASP A 187 24.31 -5.81 -12.25
C ASP A 187 24.11 -5.68 -10.73
N HIS A 188 24.18 -6.80 -10.05
CA HIS A 188 24.07 -6.85 -8.59
C HIS A 188 25.31 -6.31 -7.85
N SER A 189 26.38 -5.94 -8.55
CA SER A 189 27.59 -5.37 -7.93
C SER A 189 27.35 -3.99 -7.32
N ILE A 190 26.30 -3.29 -7.77
CA ILE A 190 25.89 -1.98 -7.27
C ILE A 190 25.05 -2.05 -6.01
N LEU A 191 24.58 -3.24 -5.63
CA LEU A 191 23.81 -3.47 -4.42
C LEU A 191 24.72 -3.77 -3.23
N ARG A 192 24.24 -3.47 -2.03
CA ARG A 192 24.90 -3.95 -0.82
C ARG A 192 24.78 -5.46 -0.75
N LYS A 193 25.86 -6.11 -0.34
CA LYS A 193 25.89 -7.58 -0.16
C LYS A 193 25.54 -7.94 1.29
N PRO A 194 24.89 -9.10 1.49
CA PRO A 194 24.43 -10.04 0.49
C PRO A 194 23.08 -9.61 -0.15
N VAL A 195 22.91 -9.90 -1.43
CA VAL A 195 21.68 -9.57 -2.20
C VAL A 195 20.47 -10.36 -1.68
N GLU A 196 20.69 -11.53 -1.09
CA GLU A 196 19.65 -12.42 -0.55
C GLU A 196 18.87 -11.82 0.61
N VAL A 197 19.36 -10.73 1.21
CA VAL A 197 18.65 -10.01 2.28
C VAL A 197 17.82 -8.82 1.78
N VAL A 198 17.67 -8.64 0.47
CA VAL A 198 16.73 -7.64 -0.07
C VAL A 198 15.31 -8.05 0.33
N SER A 199 14.63 -7.14 1.00
CA SER A 199 13.28 -7.37 1.54
C SER A 199 12.22 -6.50 0.90
N ALA A 200 12.60 -5.36 0.32
CA ALA A 200 11.69 -4.47 -0.36
C ALA A 200 12.37 -3.73 -1.52
N THR A 201 11.64 -3.51 -2.60
CA THR A 201 12.09 -2.64 -3.70
C THR A 201 10.97 -1.69 -4.10
N PHE A 202 11.35 -0.48 -4.47
CA PHE A 202 10.40 0.54 -4.87
C PHE A 202 11.07 1.52 -5.86
N LYS A 203 10.33 1.96 -6.89
CA LYS A 203 10.81 2.97 -7.84
C LYS A 203 10.04 4.26 -7.62
N ASP A 204 10.76 5.35 -7.32
CA ASP A 204 10.13 6.66 -7.14
C ASP A 204 9.77 7.34 -8.46
N LEU A 205 9.05 8.47 -8.38
CA LEU A 205 8.64 9.25 -9.55
C LEU A 205 9.84 9.82 -10.34
N GLY A 206 11.00 9.98 -9.73
CA GLY A 206 12.25 10.39 -10.34
C GLY A 206 13.00 9.24 -11.03
N GLY A 207 12.47 8.01 -10.96
CA GLY A 207 13.07 6.81 -11.53
C GLY A 207 14.19 6.21 -10.69
N ASN A 208 14.42 6.67 -9.46
CA ASN A 208 15.39 6.06 -8.56
C ASN A 208 14.83 4.76 -7.99
N LEU A 209 15.67 3.72 -7.94
CA LEU A 209 15.34 2.47 -7.29
C LEU A 209 15.72 2.56 -5.81
N TRP A 210 14.76 2.35 -4.93
CA TRP A 210 14.93 2.22 -3.49
C TRP A 210 14.95 0.75 -3.14
N VAL A 211 15.99 0.33 -2.42
CA VAL A 211 16.20 -1.07 -2.03
C VAL A 211 16.24 -1.13 -0.51
N GLY A 212 15.29 -1.83 0.08
CA GLY A 212 15.24 -2.14 1.50
C GLY A 212 15.87 -3.50 1.79
N TYR A 213 16.57 -3.60 2.89
CA TYR A 213 17.25 -4.80 3.35
C TYR A 213 16.70 -5.23 4.71
N ARG A 214 16.75 -6.53 5.01
CA ARG A 214 16.32 -7.07 6.32
C ARG A 214 17.16 -6.55 7.49
N ASN A 215 18.44 -6.31 7.28
CA ASN A 215 19.37 -5.95 8.36
C ASN A 215 20.30 -4.77 8.01
N ALA A 216 20.15 -4.18 6.83
CA ALA A 216 21.10 -3.19 6.33
C ALA A 216 20.41 -1.86 5.93
N GLY A 217 19.17 -1.66 6.34
CA GLY A 217 18.41 -0.42 6.09
C GLY A 217 18.06 -0.21 4.64
N ILE A 218 18.17 1.01 4.16
CA ILE A 218 17.76 1.43 2.81
C ILE A 218 18.97 1.84 1.98
N GLN A 219 18.96 1.49 0.70
CA GLN A 219 19.87 1.98 -0.32
C GLN A 219 19.07 2.62 -1.46
N VAL A 220 19.56 3.73 -2.01
CA VAL A 220 18.99 4.35 -3.21
C VAL A 220 19.95 4.16 -4.38
N VAL A 221 19.46 3.54 -5.44
CA VAL A 221 20.19 3.36 -6.71
C VAL A 221 19.56 4.28 -7.74
N SER A 222 20.22 5.39 -8.08
CA SER A 222 19.76 6.31 -9.10
C SER A 222 20.26 5.88 -10.48
N GLN A 223 19.50 6.15 -11.53
CA GLN A 223 19.95 5.93 -12.91
C GLN A 223 21.01 6.96 -13.35
N ASN A 224 21.03 8.15 -12.76
CA ASN A 224 22.02 9.19 -13.08
C ASN A 224 23.19 9.14 -12.11
N ARG A 225 24.34 8.75 -12.62
CA ARG A 225 25.59 8.39 -11.93
C ARG A 225 26.36 9.53 -11.27
N ILE A 226 25.83 10.56 -10.65
CA ILE A 226 26.66 11.67 -10.16
C ILE A 226 26.62 11.85 -8.65
N ALA A 227 27.73 12.31 -8.10
CA ALA A 227 28.16 12.68 -6.73
C ALA A 227 27.10 12.88 -5.59
N TYR A 228 25.87 13.23 -5.91
CA TYR A 228 24.73 13.34 -5.01
C TYR A 228 24.41 12.06 -4.22
N LYS A 229 24.73 10.92 -4.81
CA LYS A 229 24.43 9.59 -4.31
C LYS A 229 25.22 9.14 -3.10
N LYS A 230 26.54 9.36 -3.14
CA LYS A 230 27.43 8.77 -2.14
C LYS A 230 27.21 9.35 -0.74
N ALA A 231 26.91 10.63 -0.66
CA ALA A 231 26.63 11.30 0.61
C ALA A 231 25.24 10.93 1.16
N ASN A 232 24.20 10.92 0.32
CA ASN A 232 22.85 10.56 0.75
C ASN A 232 22.68 9.06 1.00
N ASP A 233 23.31 8.20 0.19
CA ASP A 233 23.33 6.77 0.43
C ASP A 233 24.00 6.43 1.77
N ASN A 234 25.13 7.07 2.09
CA ASN A 234 25.81 6.85 3.35
C ASN A 234 24.97 7.32 4.55
N LEU A 235 24.36 8.51 4.47
CA LEU A 235 23.53 9.05 5.55
C LEU A 235 22.29 8.20 5.79
N LEU A 236 21.60 7.79 4.72
CA LEU A 236 20.41 6.96 4.80
C LEU A 236 20.77 5.57 5.32
N ALA A 237 21.88 5.00 4.86
CA ALA A 237 22.42 3.74 5.33
C ALA A 237 22.77 3.77 6.82
N GLU A 238 23.41 4.84 7.29
CA GLU A 238 23.78 5.00 8.68
C GLU A 238 22.55 5.15 9.58
N LYS A 239 21.58 5.99 9.18
CA LYS A 239 20.34 6.18 9.93
C LYS A 239 19.42 4.96 9.97
N THR A 240 19.50 4.08 8.98
CA THR A 240 18.65 2.89 8.87
C THR A 240 19.41 1.59 9.12
N LYS A 241 20.66 1.67 9.59
CA LYS A 241 21.51 0.50 9.90
C LYS A 241 20.83 -0.36 10.97
N GLY A 242 20.76 -1.66 10.71
CA GLY A 242 20.15 -2.62 11.63
C GLY A 242 18.62 -2.62 11.61
N ILE A 243 18.00 -1.76 10.79
CA ILE A 243 16.54 -1.72 10.66
C ILE A 243 16.13 -2.63 9.50
N ALA A 244 15.19 -3.55 9.76
CA ALA A 244 14.58 -4.36 8.70
C ALA A 244 13.50 -3.54 7.97
N ILE A 245 13.63 -3.41 6.66
CA ILE A 245 12.66 -2.72 5.81
C ILE A 245 11.71 -3.76 5.21
N LEU A 246 10.43 -3.64 5.49
CA LEU A 246 9.41 -4.60 5.06
C LEU A 246 8.68 -4.16 3.78
N SER A 247 8.39 -2.88 3.65
CA SER A 247 7.69 -2.32 2.48
C SER A 247 8.06 -0.85 2.28
N MET A 248 7.89 -0.35 1.06
CA MET A 248 8.09 1.06 0.72
C MET A 248 7.02 1.54 -0.26
N THR A 249 6.60 2.81 -0.12
CA THR A 249 5.65 3.47 -1.01
C THR A 249 5.84 4.99 -1.00
N THR A 250 5.21 5.71 -1.94
CA THR A 250 5.16 7.17 -1.92
C THR A 250 3.83 7.66 -1.37
N VAL A 251 3.87 8.75 -0.60
CA VAL A 251 2.72 9.52 -0.17
C VAL A 251 3.00 10.99 -0.46
N GLY A 252 2.35 11.53 -1.48
CA GLY A 252 2.67 12.85 -2.00
C GLY A 252 4.14 12.95 -2.42
N LYS A 253 4.91 13.82 -1.78
CA LYS A 253 6.35 14.02 -2.03
C LYS A 253 7.25 13.17 -1.12
N HIS A 254 6.68 12.40 -0.20
CA HIS A 254 7.41 11.63 0.79
C HIS A 254 7.48 10.15 0.40
N ILE A 255 8.57 9.50 0.77
CA ILE A 255 8.69 8.05 0.72
C ILE A 255 8.51 7.54 2.14
N LEU A 256 7.54 6.64 2.31
CA LEU A 256 7.31 5.93 3.55
C LEU A 256 7.94 4.54 3.44
N ALA A 257 8.66 4.15 4.46
CA ALA A 257 9.17 2.80 4.62
C ALA A 257 8.63 2.19 5.91
N SER A 258 8.08 1.00 5.81
CA SER A 258 7.71 0.21 6.99
C SER A 258 8.91 -0.58 7.48
N THR A 259 9.03 -0.71 8.79
CA THR A 259 10.15 -1.38 9.44
C THR A 259 9.64 -2.40 10.45
N ALA A 260 10.39 -3.50 10.65
CA ALA A 260 10.22 -4.33 11.82
C ALA A 260 11.14 -3.82 12.93
N LEU A 261 10.60 -3.61 14.13
CA LEU A 261 11.40 -3.46 15.32
C LEU A 261 11.94 -4.85 15.68
N HIS A 262 13.24 -5.02 15.65
CA HIS A 262 13.86 -6.14 16.34
C HIS A 262 13.82 -5.84 17.84
N VAL A 263 13.00 -6.61 18.56
CA VAL A 263 13.02 -6.69 20.01
C VAL A 263 14.26 -7.48 20.45
#